data_17c05eb26ea6ed7739f5c3b6a54a5e73
#
_entry.id   17c05eb26ea6ed7739f5c3b6a54a5e73
#
_cell.length_a   1.000
_cell.length_b   1.000
_cell.length_c   1.000
_cell.angle_alpha   90.00
_cell.angle_beta   90.00
_cell.angle_gamma   90.00
#
_symmetry.space_group_name_H-M   'P 1'
#
loop_
_entity.id
_entity.type
_entity.pdbx_description
1 polymer ?
#
loop_
_entity_poly.entity_id
_entity_poly.type
_entity_poly.pdbx_seq_one_letter_code
_entity_poly.pdbx_strand_id
1 'polypeptide(L)'
;QYDHKIFIAGNHDRMFEDFPEKSMEIVRSYKWIDYLQDDWIKVGDDTQMVKIYGSPWQPEFHHWAFNLPRQGEELAAKWAAIPTDTDILVTHGPAQGHLDTSGPPYNEPNLGCPLLRNHIDTAETKPKIHVCGHIHGGSGYKFDGTTHWFNVSILNEYYEYVNKPVTFDWDPITNEITFVKFTDNE
;
A
#
# COMPACT_ATOMS: atom_id res chain seq x y z
N GLN A 1 -20.59 5.23 6.43
CA GLN A 1 -19.84 4.60 7.51
C GLN A 1 -18.38 5.04 7.48
N TYR A 2 -17.77 5.19 6.28
CA TYR A 2 -16.49 5.85 6.05
C TYR A 2 -16.68 6.83 4.90
N ASP A 3 -16.15 8.06 5.03
CA ASP A 3 -16.32 9.12 4.04
C ASP A 3 -15.53 8.82 2.76
N HIS A 4 -14.33 8.24 2.91
CA HIS A 4 -13.48 7.81 1.80
C HIS A 4 -13.16 6.32 1.90
N LYS A 5 -13.16 5.64 0.76
CA LYS A 5 -12.77 4.23 0.61
C LYS A 5 -11.79 4.12 -0.53
N ILE A 6 -10.52 4.12 -0.18
CA ILE A 6 -9.43 4.05 -1.15
C ILE A 6 -9.17 2.61 -1.53
N PHE A 7 -9.04 2.37 -2.82
CA PHE A 7 -8.76 1.08 -3.39
C PHE A 7 -7.60 1.18 -4.38
N ILE A 8 -6.66 0.27 -4.30
CA ILE A 8 -5.64 0.00 -5.33
C ILE A 8 -5.81 -1.45 -5.80
N ALA A 9 -5.47 -1.72 -7.05
CA ALA A 9 -5.38 -3.08 -7.57
C ALA A 9 -4.11 -3.79 -7.07
N GLY A 10 -4.08 -5.09 -7.22
CA GLY A 10 -2.91 -5.93 -6.93
C GLY A 10 -2.69 -6.98 -8.01
N ASN A 11 -1.77 -7.90 -7.75
CA ASN A 11 -1.34 -8.93 -8.71
C ASN A 11 -2.44 -9.90 -9.14
N HIS A 12 -3.51 -10.04 -8.40
CA HIS A 12 -4.68 -10.85 -8.77
C HIS A 12 -5.75 -10.08 -9.55
N ASP A 13 -5.62 -8.77 -9.67
CA ASP A 13 -6.62 -7.89 -10.27
C ASP A 13 -6.36 -7.65 -11.77
N ARG A 14 -6.16 -8.73 -12.55
CA ARG A 14 -5.84 -8.66 -13.98
C ARG A 14 -6.80 -7.82 -14.81
N MET A 15 -8.06 -7.75 -14.41
CA MET A 15 -9.05 -6.95 -15.11
C MET A 15 -8.69 -5.47 -15.15
N PHE A 16 -8.03 -4.96 -14.09
CA PHE A 16 -7.60 -3.56 -14.02
C PHE A 16 -6.41 -3.26 -14.93
N GLU A 17 -5.55 -4.24 -15.20
CA GLU A 17 -4.43 -4.12 -16.13
C GLU A 17 -4.88 -4.39 -17.57
N ASP A 18 -5.59 -5.49 -17.81
CA ASP A 18 -5.96 -5.96 -19.16
C ASP A 18 -7.12 -5.13 -19.76
N PHE A 19 -8.03 -4.62 -18.93
CA PHE A 19 -9.25 -3.90 -19.36
C PHE A 19 -9.51 -2.66 -18.47
N PRO A 20 -8.58 -1.68 -18.43
CA PRO A 20 -8.63 -0.57 -17.48
C PRO A 20 -9.89 0.28 -17.60
N GLU A 21 -10.34 0.58 -18.83
CA GLU A 21 -11.55 1.39 -19.05
C GLU A 21 -12.81 0.73 -18.47
N LYS A 22 -12.97 -0.59 -18.70
CA LYS A 22 -14.10 -1.35 -18.19
C LYS A 22 -14.07 -1.47 -16.67
N SER A 23 -12.89 -1.65 -16.09
CA SER A 23 -12.71 -1.67 -14.64
C SER A 23 -13.07 -0.32 -14.03
N MET A 24 -12.65 0.78 -14.65
CA MET A 24 -13.00 2.13 -14.20
C MET A 24 -14.49 2.43 -14.36
N GLU A 25 -15.17 1.90 -15.38
CA GLU A 25 -16.63 2.01 -15.52
C GLU A 25 -17.33 1.36 -14.31
N ILE A 26 -16.89 0.18 -13.92
CA ILE A 26 -17.40 -0.51 -12.72
C ILE A 26 -17.13 0.31 -11.46
N VAL A 27 -15.90 0.77 -11.25
CA VAL A 27 -15.53 1.59 -10.08
C VAL A 27 -16.40 2.83 -9.97
N ARG A 28 -16.57 3.57 -11.08
CA ARG A 28 -17.38 4.79 -11.13
C ARG A 28 -18.86 4.57 -10.82
N SER A 29 -19.35 3.32 -10.91
CA SER A 29 -20.72 2.99 -10.48
C SER A 29 -20.88 3.05 -8.94
N TYR A 30 -19.78 3.04 -8.19
CA TYR A 30 -19.74 3.14 -6.74
C TYR A 30 -19.21 4.51 -6.30
N LYS A 31 -20.08 5.44 -5.95
CA LYS A 31 -19.77 6.86 -5.66
C LYS A 31 -18.84 7.10 -4.46
N TRP A 32 -18.60 6.08 -3.65
CA TRP A 32 -17.82 6.17 -2.40
C TRP A 32 -16.52 5.37 -2.44
N ILE A 33 -16.06 4.96 -3.64
CA ILE A 33 -14.78 4.28 -3.83
C ILE A 33 -13.89 5.16 -4.68
N ASP A 34 -12.71 5.46 -4.16
CA ASP A 34 -11.63 6.16 -4.84
C ASP A 34 -10.58 5.13 -5.26
N TYR A 35 -10.53 4.79 -6.56
CA TYR A 35 -9.49 3.91 -7.12
C TYR A 35 -8.27 4.73 -7.47
N LEU A 36 -7.10 4.30 -6.99
CA LEU A 36 -5.83 4.94 -7.28
C LEU A 36 -4.91 3.97 -8.05
N GLN A 37 -4.41 4.45 -9.19
CA GLN A 37 -3.39 3.78 -10.00
C GLN A 37 -2.42 4.84 -10.52
N ASP A 38 -1.28 4.97 -9.85
CA ASP A 38 -0.31 6.04 -10.08
C ASP A 38 -0.98 7.43 -9.97
N ASP A 39 -1.88 7.56 -9.03
CA ASP A 39 -2.70 8.75 -8.80
C ASP A 39 -2.86 9.02 -7.30
N TRP A 40 -3.41 10.18 -6.97
CA TRP A 40 -3.58 10.63 -5.60
C TRP A 40 -4.91 11.34 -5.37
N ILE A 41 -5.34 11.34 -4.12
CA ILE A 41 -6.43 12.18 -3.62
C ILE A 41 -5.95 12.98 -2.41
N LYS A 42 -6.68 14.04 -2.10
CA LYS A 42 -6.57 14.73 -0.82
C LYS A 42 -7.84 14.52 -0.02
N VAL A 43 -7.68 14.16 1.24
CA VAL A 43 -8.77 13.98 2.21
C VAL A 43 -8.51 14.87 3.41
N GLY A 44 -9.56 15.33 4.07
CA GLY A 44 -9.48 16.24 5.20
C GLY A 44 -10.43 17.41 5.08
N ASP A 45 -10.18 18.47 5.83
CA ASP A 45 -10.97 19.69 5.87
C ASP A 45 -10.12 20.93 5.54
N ASP A 46 -10.73 22.13 5.66
CA ASP A 46 -10.06 23.41 5.36
C ASP A 46 -8.85 23.70 6.26
N THR A 47 -8.72 22.99 7.38
CA THR A 47 -7.64 23.17 8.34
C THR A 47 -6.48 22.23 8.11
N GLN A 48 -6.77 21.04 7.58
CA GLN A 48 -5.77 19.99 7.37
C GLN A 48 -6.16 19.02 6.26
N MET A 49 -5.33 18.99 5.24
CA MET A 49 -5.45 18.07 4.10
C MET A 49 -4.34 17.03 4.15
N VAL A 50 -4.69 15.79 3.89
CA VAL A 50 -3.77 14.64 3.80
C VAL A 50 -3.75 14.16 2.35
N LYS A 51 -2.57 14.09 1.74
CA LYS A 51 -2.39 13.55 0.40
C LYS A 51 -2.10 12.05 0.46
N ILE A 52 -2.93 11.27 -0.20
CA ILE A 52 -2.82 9.82 -0.29
C ILE A 52 -2.53 9.45 -1.74
N TYR A 53 -1.39 8.80 -1.99
CA TYR A 53 -1.01 8.28 -3.31
C TYR A 53 -1.14 6.77 -3.33
N GLY A 54 -1.67 6.22 -4.43
CA GLY A 54 -1.86 4.79 -4.61
C GLY A 54 -1.23 4.25 -5.88
N SER A 55 -0.57 3.08 -5.79
CA SER A 55 0.04 2.41 -6.93
C SER A 55 -0.02 0.87 -6.80
N PRO A 56 -0.45 0.16 -7.86
CA PRO A 56 -0.58 -1.30 -7.85
C PRO A 56 0.73 -2.03 -8.20
N TRP A 57 1.72 -1.34 -8.76
CA TRP A 57 2.91 -1.95 -9.33
C TRP A 57 3.77 -2.66 -8.32
N GLN A 58 4.45 -3.74 -8.78
CA GLN A 58 5.33 -4.55 -7.96
C GLN A 58 6.47 -5.17 -8.79
N PRO A 59 7.55 -5.61 -8.12
CA PRO A 59 8.53 -6.48 -8.75
C PRO A 59 7.88 -7.75 -9.29
N GLU A 60 8.28 -8.15 -10.49
CA GLU A 60 7.76 -9.33 -11.16
C GLU A 60 7.81 -10.58 -10.26
N PHE A 61 6.66 -11.22 -10.13
CA PHE A 61 6.45 -12.49 -9.44
C PHE A 61 5.39 -13.28 -10.20
N HIS A 62 5.77 -14.42 -10.77
CA HIS A 62 4.96 -15.16 -11.75
C HIS A 62 4.53 -14.27 -12.94
N HIS A 63 3.50 -14.69 -13.69
CA HIS A 63 2.90 -13.92 -14.80
C HIS A 63 1.56 -13.31 -14.36
N TRP A 64 1.57 -12.58 -13.24
CA TRP A 64 0.38 -11.96 -12.68
C TRP A 64 0.28 -10.48 -13.11
N ALA A 65 -0.76 -9.78 -12.65
CA ALA A 65 -0.97 -8.39 -13.01
C ALA A 65 0.04 -7.43 -12.33
N PHE A 66 0.21 -6.27 -12.91
CA PHE A 66 1.02 -5.15 -12.40
C PHE A 66 2.48 -5.51 -12.08
N ASN A 67 3.01 -6.47 -12.82
CA ASN A 67 4.40 -6.90 -12.72
C ASN A 67 5.31 -6.07 -13.60
N LEU A 68 6.42 -5.60 -13.03
CA LEU A 68 7.51 -4.96 -13.77
C LEU A 68 8.86 -5.55 -13.32
N PRO A 69 9.89 -5.56 -14.18
CA PRO A 69 11.20 -6.09 -13.82
C PRO A 69 11.73 -5.46 -12.53
N ARG A 70 12.18 -6.31 -11.59
CA ARG A 70 12.57 -5.92 -10.20
C ARG A 70 13.58 -4.77 -10.13
N GLN A 71 14.49 -4.67 -11.13
CA GLN A 71 15.50 -3.62 -11.27
C GLN A 71 15.29 -2.81 -12.56
N GLY A 72 14.07 -2.83 -13.11
CA GLY A 72 13.77 -2.20 -14.39
C GLY A 72 13.54 -0.69 -14.27
N GLU A 73 13.87 0.01 -15.37
CA GLU A 73 13.64 1.46 -15.48
C GLU A 73 12.15 1.83 -15.39
N GLU A 74 11.27 0.98 -15.92
CA GLU A 74 9.83 1.19 -15.87
C GLU A 74 9.31 1.20 -14.44
N LEU A 75 9.75 0.26 -13.60
CA LEU A 75 9.37 0.23 -12.18
C LEU A 75 9.97 1.42 -11.43
N ALA A 76 11.20 1.81 -11.74
CA ALA A 76 11.83 3.01 -11.18
C ALA A 76 11.04 4.28 -11.54
N ALA A 77 10.56 4.38 -12.79
CA ALA A 77 9.74 5.51 -13.24
C ALA A 77 8.39 5.59 -12.51
N LYS A 78 7.79 4.43 -12.17
CA LYS A 78 6.56 4.40 -11.34
C LYS A 78 6.78 5.03 -9.97
N TRP A 79 7.89 4.70 -9.34
CA TRP A 79 8.21 5.27 -8.03
C TRP A 79 8.63 6.74 -8.11
N ALA A 80 9.32 7.14 -9.17
CA ALA A 80 9.68 8.54 -9.40
C ALA A 80 8.47 9.46 -9.65
N ALA A 81 7.31 8.90 -10.02
CA ALA A 81 6.06 9.64 -10.19
C ALA A 81 5.34 9.95 -8.86
N ILE A 82 5.75 9.36 -7.74
CA ILE A 82 5.16 9.64 -6.43
C ILE A 82 5.42 11.11 -6.06
N PRO A 83 4.37 11.92 -5.80
CA PRO A 83 4.54 13.30 -5.41
C PRO A 83 5.33 13.45 -4.10
N THR A 84 6.23 14.43 -4.06
CA THR A 84 7.11 14.66 -2.89
C THR A 84 6.36 15.10 -1.62
N ASP A 85 5.11 15.56 -1.77
CA ASP A 85 4.21 15.95 -0.66
C ASP A 85 3.19 14.85 -0.32
N THR A 86 3.51 13.58 -0.61
CA THR A 86 2.67 12.43 -0.24
C THR A 86 2.77 12.16 1.26
N ASP A 87 1.65 12.24 1.97
CA ASP A 87 1.58 11.89 3.40
C ASP A 87 1.40 10.40 3.61
N ILE A 88 0.48 9.80 2.87
CA ILE A 88 0.19 8.36 2.94
C ILE A 88 0.45 7.73 1.57
N LEU A 89 1.35 6.76 1.55
CA LEU A 89 1.66 5.96 0.37
C LEU A 89 1.00 4.59 0.51
N VAL A 90 0.19 4.21 -0.48
CA VAL A 90 -0.46 2.89 -0.55
C VAL A 90 0.08 2.16 -1.76
N THR A 91 0.78 1.04 -1.55
CA THR A 91 1.30 0.18 -2.62
C THR A 91 0.83 -1.25 -2.45
N HIS A 92 0.76 -2.02 -3.53
CA HIS A 92 0.36 -3.42 -3.42
C HIS A 92 1.38 -4.21 -2.58
N GLY A 93 2.66 -4.17 -2.95
CA GLY A 93 3.74 -4.83 -2.22
C GLY A 93 4.58 -3.88 -1.36
N PRO A 94 5.33 -4.41 -0.37
CA PRO A 94 6.16 -3.62 0.53
C PRO A 94 7.44 -3.08 -0.12
N ALA A 95 8.00 -2.02 0.46
CA ALA A 95 9.38 -1.63 0.23
C ALA A 95 10.32 -2.66 0.88
N GLN A 96 11.46 -2.97 0.23
CA GLN A 96 12.40 -3.96 0.73
C GLN A 96 12.92 -3.61 2.14
N GLY A 97 12.95 -4.62 3.03
CA GLY A 97 13.40 -4.48 4.41
C GLY A 97 12.34 -3.94 5.38
N HIS A 98 11.10 -3.74 4.90
CA HIS A 98 9.98 -3.32 5.75
C HIS A 98 8.79 -4.27 5.60
N LEU A 99 8.63 -5.19 6.60
CA LEU A 99 7.51 -6.12 6.67
C LEU A 99 7.37 -6.96 5.38
N ASP A 100 8.49 -7.45 4.86
CA ASP A 100 8.62 -8.07 3.56
C ASP A 100 9.20 -9.50 3.61
N THR A 101 9.04 -10.16 4.74
CA THR A 101 9.43 -11.57 4.93
C THR A 101 8.19 -12.45 4.77
N SER A 102 8.26 -13.50 3.93
CA SER A 102 7.20 -14.49 3.86
C SER A 102 7.09 -15.31 5.15
N GLY A 103 5.89 -15.82 5.40
CA GLY A 103 5.65 -16.70 6.53
C GLY A 103 6.12 -18.15 6.30
N PRO A 104 5.94 -19.02 7.34
CA PRO A 104 6.18 -20.45 7.18
C PRO A 104 5.34 -21.05 6.03
N PRO A 105 5.86 -22.03 5.27
CA PRO A 105 7.14 -22.72 5.52
C PRO A 105 8.36 -22.05 4.90
N TYR A 106 8.19 -20.95 4.14
CA TYR A 106 9.26 -20.37 3.32
C TYR A 106 10.21 -19.48 4.12
N ASN A 107 9.68 -18.55 4.92
CA ASN A 107 10.45 -17.60 5.74
C ASN A 107 11.53 -16.83 4.95
N GLU A 108 11.23 -16.50 3.68
CA GLU A 108 12.16 -15.80 2.80
C GLU A 108 12.15 -14.30 3.11
N PRO A 109 13.30 -13.68 3.42
CA PRO A 109 13.42 -12.27 3.68
C PRO A 109 13.61 -11.45 2.41
N ASN A 110 13.43 -10.14 2.51
CA ASN A 110 13.75 -9.15 1.48
C ASN A 110 12.97 -9.35 0.16
N LEU A 111 11.71 -9.76 0.25
CA LEU A 111 10.85 -9.94 -0.91
C LEU A 111 10.29 -8.62 -1.46
N GLY A 112 10.30 -7.56 -0.67
CA GLY A 112 9.84 -6.23 -1.04
C GLY A 112 10.62 -5.59 -2.19
N CYS A 113 10.12 -4.47 -2.69
CA CYS A 113 10.67 -3.75 -3.83
C CYS A 113 11.90 -2.92 -3.45
N PRO A 114 13.11 -3.21 -3.99
CA PRO A 114 14.33 -2.45 -3.68
C PRO A 114 14.28 -1.03 -4.29
N LEU A 115 13.66 -0.85 -5.45
CA LEU A 115 13.54 0.47 -6.09
C LEU A 115 12.58 1.38 -5.29
N LEU A 116 11.48 0.85 -4.77
CA LEU A 116 10.59 1.59 -3.87
C LEU A 116 11.32 1.97 -2.58
N ARG A 117 12.08 1.04 -2.00
CA ARG A 117 12.90 1.32 -0.82
C ARG A 117 13.88 2.46 -1.08
N ASN A 118 14.63 2.39 -2.17
CA ASN A 118 15.57 3.42 -2.54
C ASN A 118 14.88 4.78 -2.76
N HIS A 119 13.72 4.79 -3.43
CA HIS A 119 12.95 6.01 -3.65
C HIS A 119 12.57 6.66 -2.33
N ILE A 120 11.99 5.91 -1.39
CA ILE A 120 11.57 6.44 -0.07
C ILE A 120 12.79 6.91 0.74
N ASP A 121 13.89 6.15 0.74
CA ASP A 121 15.08 6.50 1.52
C ASP A 121 15.77 7.77 1.02
N THR A 122 15.73 8.02 -0.29
CA THR A 122 16.37 9.18 -0.94
C THR A 122 15.43 10.37 -1.11
N ALA A 123 14.13 10.21 -0.84
CA ALA A 123 13.16 11.30 -0.91
C ALA A 123 13.49 12.42 0.08
N GLU A 124 13.38 13.67 -0.37
CA GLU A 124 13.54 14.86 0.51
C GLU A 124 12.48 14.86 1.61
N THR A 125 11.25 14.53 1.26
CA THR A 125 10.14 14.34 2.21
C THR A 125 9.65 12.90 2.12
N LYS A 126 9.76 12.17 3.21
CA LYS A 126 9.28 10.78 3.28
C LYS A 126 7.79 10.73 3.60
N PRO A 127 7.04 9.76 3.06
CA PRO A 127 5.67 9.55 3.48
C PRO A 127 5.62 9.25 4.99
N LYS A 128 4.61 9.82 5.65
CA LYS A 128 4.38 9.58 7.09
C LYS A 128 3.89 8.16 7.35
N ILE A 129 3.08 7.65 6.42
CA ILE A 129 2.53 6.31 6.49
C ILE A 129 2.75 5.59 5.16
N HIS A 130 3.23 4.35 5.20
CA HIS A 130 3.23 3.43 4.08
C HIS A 130 2.36 2.21 4.40
N VAL A 131 1.36 1.96 3.57
CA VAL A 131 0.46 0.81 3.70
C VAL A 131 0.66 -0.11 2.50
N CYS A 132 0.87 -1.39 2.75
CA CYS A 132 1.02 -2.42 1.73
C CYS A 132 0.39 -3.75 2.16
N GLY A 133 0.44 -4.74 1.28
CA GLY A 133 0.04 -6.11 1.53
C GLY A 133 0.96 -7.08 0.79
N HIS A 134 0.38 -8.04 0.04
CA HIS A 134 1.06 -8.95 -0.87
C HIS A 134 1.97 -9.99 -0.22
N ILE A 135 2.89 -9.61 0.63
CA ILE A 135 3.77 -10.52 1.38
C ILE A 135 3.06 -10.89 2.68
N HIS A 136 2.40 -12.04 2.68
CA HIS A 136 1.47 -12.43 3.72
C HIS A 136 2.14 -12.53 5.10
N GLY A 137 3.30 -13.19 5.19
CA GLY A 137 4.01 -13.33 6.45
C GLY A 137 4.60 -12.05 7.02
N GLY A 138 4.63 -10.99 6.21
CA GLY A 138 5.04 -9.65 6.64
C GLY A 138 3.97 -8.87 7.39
N SER A 139 2.75 -9.42 7.53
CA SER A 139 1.64 -8.71 8.19
C SER A 139 2.05 -8.13 9.54
N GLY A 140 1.82 -6.84 9.75
CA GLY A 140 2.21 -6.16 10.97
C GLY A 140 2.46 -4.67 10.82
N TYR A 141 3.09 -4.10 11.85
CA TYR A 141 3.40 -2.69 11.97
C TYR A 141 4.83 -2.47 12.45
N LYS A 142 5.47 -1.43 11.93
CA LYS A 142 6.79 -0.95 12.38
C LYS A 142 6.86 0.56 12.21
N PHE A 143 7.48 1.25 13.17
CA PHE A 143 7.85 2.66 13.06
C PHE A 143 9.37 2.78 13.02
N ASP A 144 9.94 3.54 12.08
CA ASP A 144 11.38 3.71 11.93
C ASP A 144 11.91 5.05 12.43
N GLY A 145 11.05 5.84 13.07
CA GLY A 145 11.35 7.20 13.53
C GLY A 145 10.86 8.29 12.58
N THR A 146 10.40 7.95 11.38
CA THR A 146 9.88 8.87 10.36
C THR A 146 8.60 8.36 9.72
N THR A 147 8.61 7.12 9.25
CA THR A 147 7.51 6.50 8.53
C THR A 147 6.90 5.36 9.37
N HIS A 148 5.58 5.33 9.43
CA HIS A 148 4.81 4.21 9.94
C HIS A 148 4.57 3.21 8.82
N TRP A 149 5.14 2.03 8.94
CA TRP A 149 5.05 0.95 7.96
C TRP A 149 3.98 -0.04 8.39
N PHE A 150 3.04 -0.30 7.49
CA PHE A 150 1.98 -1.29 7.69
C PHE A 150 1.98 -2.28 6.55
N ASN A 151 2.08 -3.57 6.86
CA ASN A 151 1.65 -4.62 5.95
C ASN A 151 0.32 -5.16 6.49
N VAL A 152 -0.75 -4.90 5.74
CA VAL A 152 -2.13 -5.19 6.14
C VAL A 152 -2.68 -6.49 5.53
N SER A 153 -1.79 -7.42 5.14
CA SER A 153 -2.20 -8.73 4.65
C SER A 153 -3.04 -9.46 5.69
N ILE A 154 -4.25 -9.84 5.32
CA ILE A 154 -5.19 -10.55 6.21
C ILE A 154 -5.09 -12.07 6.09
N LEU A 155 -4.41 -12.57 5.05
CA LEU A 155 -4.23 -13.98 4.76
C LEU A 155 -2.81 -14.44 5.13
N ASN A 156 -2.65 -15.75 5.34
CA ASN A 156 -1.34 -16.41 5.40
C ASN A 156 -0.95 -17.00 4.02
N GLU A 157 0.19 -17.69 3.93
CA GLU A 157 0.70 -18.30 2.71
C GLU A 157 -0.18 -19.46 2.18
N TYR A 158 -1.12 -19.94 2.96
CA TYR A 158 -2.11 -20.95 2.58
C TYR A 158 -3.44 -20.32 2.17
N TYR A 159 -3.50 -18.97 2.07
CA TYR A 159 -4.72 -18.20 1.79
C TYR A 159 -5.81 -18.35 2.86
N GLU A 160 -5.43 -18.69 4.08
CA GLU A 160 -6.34 -18.72 5.22
C GLU A 160 -6.42 -17.33 5.86
N TYR A 161 -7.62 -16.93 6.31
CA TYR A 161 -7.84 -15.67 7.03
C TYR A 161 -7.31 -15.80 8.46
N VAL A 162 -6.20 -15.14 8.76
CA VAL A 162 -5.51 -15.23 10.05
C VAL A 162 -5.29 -13.88 10.74
N ASN A 163 -5.26 -12.78 9.97
CA ASN A 163 -5.02 -11.45 10.51
C ASN A 163 -6.28 -10.59 10.42
N LYS A 164 -6.52 -9.76 11.43
CA LYS A 164 -7.63 -8.80 11.44
C LYS A 164 -7.24 -7.50 10.71
N PRO A 165 -8.21 -6.75 10.15
CA PRO A 165 -7.96 -5.40 9.66
C PRO A 165 -7.36 -4.51 10.75
N VAL A 166 -6.47 -3.61 10.37
CA VAL A 166 -5.85 -2.65 11.29
C VAL A 166 -6.69 -1.38 11.33
N THR A 167 -6.97 -0.87 12.54
CA THR A 167 -7.66 0.41 12.75
C THR A 167 -6.82 1.26 13.70
N PHE A 168 -6.60 2.52 13.34
CA PHE A 168 -5.84 3.47 14.14
C PHE A 168 -6.32 4.90 13.91
N ASP A 169 -6.10 5.74 14.91
CA ASP A 169 -6.16 7.20 14.77
C ASP A 169 -4.73 7.72 14.54
N TRP A 170 -4.57 8.58 13.57
CA TRP A 170 -3.31 9.22 13.25
C TRP A 170 -3.43 10.74 13.31
N ASP A 171 -2.53 11.38 14.04
CA ASP A 171 -2.38 12.83 14.03
C ASP A 171 -1.31 13.23 13.00
N PRO A 172 -1.69 13.83 11.87
CA PRO A 172 -0.74 14.21 10.82
C PRO A 172 0.20 15.37 11.19
N ILE A 173 -0.07 16.11 12.29
CA ILE A 173 0.80 17.19 12.77
C ILE A 173 1.93 16.61 13.61
N THR A 174 1.60 15.78 14.60
CA THR A 174 2.58 15.15 15.50
C THR A 174 3.19 13.88 14.94
N ASN A 175 2.57 13.31 13.90
CA ASN A 175 2.85 11.98 13.35
C ASN A 175 2.69 10.85 14.38
N GLU A 176 1.83 11.03 15.37
CA GLU A 176 1.55 10.01 16.37
C GLU A 176 0.39 9.11 15.93
N ILE A 177 0.51 7.82 16.23
CA ILE A 177 -0.54 6.83 16.00
C ILE A 177 -1.04 6.28 17.32
N THR A 178 -2.36 6.26 17.47
CA THR A 178 -3.05 5.56 18.54
C THR A 178 -3.83 4.38 17.95
N PHE A 179 -3.48 3.16 18.33
CA PHE A 179 -4.19 1.98 17.86
C PHE A 179 -5.54 1.86 18.57
N VAL A 180 -6.60 1.84 17.79
CA VAL A 180 -7.94 1.52 18.28
C VAL A 180 -7.99 0.01 18.50
N LYS A 181 -8.36 -0.42 19.72
CA LYS A 181 -8.53 -1.85 20.00
C LYS A 181 -9.62 -2.41 19.09
N PHE A 182 -9.29 -3.51 18.42
CA PHE A 182 -10.30 -4.29 17.73
C PHE A 182 -11.33 -4.74 18.74
N THR A 183 -12.54 -4.23 18.63
CA THR A 183 -13.67 -4.88 19.28
C THR A 183 -13.92 -6.16 18.48
N ASP A 184 -13.82 -7.30 19.14
CA ASP A 184 -14.39 -8.52 18.58
C ASP A 184 -15.86 -8.21 18.30
N ASN A 185 -16.22 -8.10 17.01
CA ASN A 185 -17.63 -8.04 16.67
C ASN A 185 -18.21 -9.39 17.10
N GLU A 186 -19.03 -9.34 18.14
CA GLU A 186 -19.97 -10.40 18.48
C GLU A 186 -20.90 -10.71 17.30
#